data_36bc0379aae92af8aa25a022f32b2c80
#
_entry.id   36bc0379aae92af8aa25a022f32b2c80
#
_cell.length_a   1.000
_cell.length_b   1.000
_cell.length_c   1.000
_cell.angle_alpha   90.00
_cell.angle_beta   90.00
_cell.angle_gamma   90.00
#
_symmetry.space_group_name_H-M   'P 1'
#
loop_
_entity.id
_entity.type
_entity.pdbx_description
1 polymer ?
#
loop_
_entity_poly.entity_id
_entity_poly.type
_entity_poly.pdbx_seq_one_letter_code
_entity_poly.pdbx_strand_id
1 'polypeptide(L)'
;MLLEITDLDTYYGESHVLQGISLTVDTAEIVCLLGRNGVGKTTTLRSIIGLVIPRSGSVLFNGVKISGWPPYEIANYGVGYVPEERRIFPRLTVRENLLIGIKPRQKKDKESWTIEKVYDYFPGLKNRDRQKGAYLSGGEQQMLTMARALMGNPRILLLDEPTEGLGPKIVETVKKVILDIHNLGTAILLVEQNMKVALKIAGRFYVMSKGTVVFQGTARQVQDAHEIRQKYLEV
;
A
#
# COMPACT_ATOMS: atom_id res chain seq x y z
N MET A 1 -12.87 9.78 9.12
CA MET A 1 -11.61 9.49 8.40
C MET A 1 -10.85 8.40 9.12
N LEU A 2 -10.21 7.48 8.39
CA LEU A 2 -9.38 6.43 8.96
C LEU A 2 -7.90 6.87 9.04
N LEU A 3 -7.39 7.45 7.94
CA LEU A 3 -6.04 8.03 7.86
C LEU A 3 -6.14 9.49 7.44
N GLU A 4 -5.40 10.36 8.12
CA GLU A 4 -5.33 11.80 7.82
C GLU A 4 -3.88 12.24 7.91
N ILE A 5 -3.40 12.87 6.86
CA ILE A 5 -2.08 13.46 6.76
C ILE A 5 -2.24 14.95 6.53
N THR A 6 -1.56 15.75 7.34
CA THR A 6 -1.64 17.21 7.29
C THR A 6 -0.26 17.81 7.22
N ASP A 7 0.01 18.59 6.18
CA ASP A 7 1.20 19.41 5.95
C ASP A 7 2.53 18.66 6.22
N LEU A 8 2.64 17.43 5.69
CA LEU A 8 3.76 16.55 5.97
C LEU A 8 5.01 16.97 5.19
N ASP A 9 6.06 17.36 5.91
CA ASP A 9 7.38 17.64 5.36
C ASP A 9 8.38 16.54 5.72
N THR A 10 9.04 15.99 4.71
CA THR A 10 9.99 14.88 4.90
C THR A 10 11.29 15.14 4.15
N TYR A 11 12.41 14.83 4.79
CA TYR A 11 13.75 15.04 4.27
C TYR A 11 14.59 13.77 4.29
N TYR A 12 15.50 13.63 3.34
CA TYR A 12 16.65 12.74 3.38
C TYR A 12 17.93 13.59 3.41
N GLY A 13 18.55 13.73 4.58
CA GLY A 13 19.60 14.71 4.80
C GLY A 13 19.07 16.11 4.52
N GLU A 14 19.69 16.82 3.58
CA GLU A 14 19.26 18.16 3.15
C GLU A 14 18.20 18.15 2.03
N SER A 15 17.91 16.99 1.45
CA SER A 15 16.93 16.89 0.35
C SER A 15 15.51 16.93 0.87
N HIS A 16 14.76 17.99 0.55
CA HIS A 16 13.34 18.17 0.88
C HIS A 16 12.47 17.40 -0.11
N VAL A 17 12.04 16.20 0.26
CA VAL A 17 11.35 15.27 -0.63
C VAL A 17 9.84 15.41 -0.57
N LEU A 18 9.25 15.58 0.61
CA LEU A 18 7.82 15.90 0.76
C LEU A 18 7.67 17.33 1.26
N GLN A 19 6.79 18.09 0.62
CA GLN A 19 6.63 19.54 0.80
C GLN A 19 5.14 19.85 1.08
N GLY A 20 4.74 19.73 2.35
CA GLY A 20 3.38 20.01 2.79
C GLY A 20 2.33 19.02 2.25
N ILE A 21 2.65 17.72 2.22
CA ILE A 21 1.70 16.71 1.76
C ILE A 21 0.51 16.62 2.70
N SER A 22 -0.70 16.79 2.13
CA SER A 22 -1.96 16.58 2.84
C SER A 22 -2.85 15.64 2.02
N LEU A 23 -3.34 14.57 2.66
CA LEU A 23 -4.29 13.62 2.08
C LEU A 23 -5.07 12.87 3.15
N THR A 24 -6.19 12.28 2.76
CA THR A 24 -7.04 11.50 3.65
C THR A 24 -7.43 10.17 3.03
N VAL A 25 -7.74 9.17 3.86
CA VAL A 25 -8.35 7.90 3.45
C VAL A 25 -9.47 7.58 4.44
N ASP A 26 -10.67 7.31 3.94
CA ASP A 26 -11.79 6.87 4.76
C ASP A 26 -11.80 5.35 4.99
N THR A 27 -12.64 4.89 5.92
CA THR A 27 -12.87 3.45 6.10
C THR A 27 -13.45 2.85 4.84
N ALA A 28 -13.01 1.65 4.49
CA ALA A 28 -13.46 0.94 3.29
C ALA A 28 -13.38 1.82 2.03
N GLU A 29 -12.26 2.51 1.83
CA GLU A 29 -11.98 3.34 0.65
C GLU A 29 -10.69 2.89 -0.01
N ILE A 30 -10.64 2.96 -1.36
CA ILE A 30 -9.39 2.85 -2.12
C ILE A 30 -9.03 4.25 -2.63
N VAL A 31 -7.95 4.81 -2.10
CA VAL A 31 -7.35 6.06 -2.55
C VAL A 31 -6.05 5.75 -3.28
N CYS A 32 -5.82 6.39 -4.42
CA CYS A 32 -4.57 6.27 -5.16
C CYS A 32 -3.76 7.56 -5.10
N LEU A 33 -2.49 7.44 -4.72
CA LEU A 33 -1.47 8.46 -4.86
C LEU A 33 -0.72 8.21 -6.18
N LEU A 34 -1.04 8.99 -7.20
CA LEU A 34 -0.58 8.82 -8.57
C LEU A 34 0.52 9.84 -8.91
N GLY A 35 1.53 9.44 -9.66
CA GLY A 35 2.61 10.33 -10.10
C GLY A 35 3.78 9.57 -10.68
N ARG A 36 4.69 10.31 -11.34
CA ARG A 36 5.92 9.76 -11.94
C ARG A 36 6.87 9.22 -10.87
N ASN A 37 7.91 8.49 -11.28
CA ASN A 37 8.95 8.04 -10.36
C ASN A 37 9.74 9.22 -9.78
N GLY A 38 10.16 9.09 -8.51
CA GLY A 38 10.92 10.12 -7.81
C GLY A 38 10.14 11.32 -7.28
N VAL A 39 8.80 11.38 -7.44
CA VAL A 39 8.00 12.52 -6.94
C VAL A 39 7.67 12.49 -5.45
N GLY A 40 8.06 11.42 -4.73
CA GLY A 40 7.86 11.30 -3.28
C GLY A 40 6.79 10.30 -2.83
N LYS A 41 6.15 9.52 -3.74
CA LYS A 41 5.09 8.56 -3.41
C LYS A 41 5.50 7.55 -2.34
N THR A 42 6.56 6.78 -2.57
CA THR A 42 7.13 5.81 -1.61
C THR A 42 7.54 6.49 -0.30
N THR A 43 8.10 7.72 -0.37
CA THR A 43 8.46 8.48 0.82
C THR A 43 7.23 8.82 1.67
N THR A 44 6.10 9.13 1.03
CA THR A 44 4.82 9.35 1.75
C THR A 44 4.42 8.10 2.53
N LEU A 45 4.43 6.92 1.90
CA LEU A 45 4.13 5.66 2.60
C LEU A 45 5.12 5.38 3.73
N ARG A 46 6.42 5.57 3.48
CA ARG A 46 7.47 5.36 4.49
C ARG A 46 7.34 6.31 5.68
N SER A 47 6.88 7.55 5.45
CA SER A 47 6.61 8.51 6.52
C SER A 47 5.38 8.10 7.35
N ILE A 48 4.32 7.58 6.72
CA ILE A 48 3.12 7.07 7.41
C ILE A 48 3.49 5.93 8.37
N ILE A 49 4.31 4.98 7.90
CA ILE A 49 4.67 3.78 8.70
C ILE A 49 5.87 3.98 9.63
N GLY A 50 6.39 5.22 9.73
CA GLY A 50 7.49 5.56 10.64
C GLY A 50 8.88 5.07 10.21
N LEU A 51 9.07 4.60 8.95
CA LEU A 51 10.39 4.25 8.40
C LEU A 51 11.22 5.49 8.08
N VAL A 52 10.58 6.62 7.82
CA VAL A 52 11.18 7.93 7.70
C VAL A 52 10.40 8.87 8.59
N ILE A 53 11.07 9.54 9.51
CA ILE A 53 10.40 10.47 10.43
C ILE A 53 10.23 11.81 9.73
N PRO A 54 8.99 12.32 9.57
CA PRO A 54 8.76 13.65 8.99
C PRO A 54 9.31 14.74 9.91
N ARG A 55 9.82 15.81 9.32
CA ARG A 55 10.35 16.97 10.06
C ARG A 55 9.22 17.82 10.65
N SER A 56 8.10 17.94 9.93
CA SER A 56 6.91 18.66 10.36
C SER A 56 5.63 18.00 9.83
N GLY A 57 4.48 18.52 10.25
CA GLY A 57 3.17 17.97 9.92
C GLY A 57 2.73 16.84 10.85
N SER A 58 1.65 16.19 10.49
CA SER A 58 1.09 15.13 11.31
C SER A 58 0.47 14.00 10.49
N VAL A 59 0.52 12.79 11.04
CA VAL A 59 -0.19 11.61 10.57
C VAL A 59 -1.10 11.15 11.70
N LEU A 60 -2.41 11.18 11.46
CA LEU A 60 -3.41 10.60 12.37
C LEU A 60 -3.96 9.32 11.75
N PHE A 61 -4.03 8.28 12.56
CA PHE A 61 -4.68 7.02 12.19
C PHE A 61 -5.77 6.70 13.22
N ASN A 62 -7.01 6.61 12.75
CA ASN A 62 -8.19 6.45 13.60
C ASN A 62 -8.27 7.52 14.71
N GLY A 63 -7.97 8.77 14.36
CA GLY A 63 -7.96 9.91 15.29
C GLY A 63 -6.76 9.99 16.25
N VAL A 64 -5.85 9.01 16.21
CA VAL A 64 -4.64 8.99 17.05
C VAL A 64 -3.43 9.44 16.25
N LYS A 65 -2.64 10.36 16.79
CA LYS A 65 -1.39 10.82 16.17
C LYS A 65 -0.33 9.71 16.25
N ILE A 66 0.07 9.19 15.09
CA ILE A 66 1.08 8.13 14.95
C ILE A 66 2.42 8.63 14.39
N SER A 67 2.51 9.90 13.96
CA SER A 67 3.77 10.48 13.49
C SER A 67 4.85 10.39 14.58
N GLY A 68 6.01 9.84 14.22
CA GLY A 68 7.12 9.60 15.14
C GLY A 68 7.04 8.30 15.94
N TRP A 69 5.97 7.52 15.81
CA TRP A 69 5.93 6.18 16.39
C TRP A 69 6.90 5.22 15.67
N PRO A 70 7.45 4.23 16.36
CA PRO A 70 8.26 3.21 15.71
C PRO A 70 7.39 2.33 14.80
N PRO A 71 7.94 1.84 13.67
CA PRO A 71 7.17 1.08 12.67
C PRO A 71 6.41 -0.12 13.21
N TYR A 72 6.96 -0.83 14.19
CA TYR A 72 6.29 -2.00 14.77
C TYR A 72 5.03 -1.64 15.58
N GLU A 73 5.00 -0.47 16.23
CA GLU A 73 3.80 0.03 16.92
C GLU A 73 2.72 0.43 15.93
N ILE A 74 3.07 1.17 14.88
CA ILE A 74 2.17 1.55 13.79
C ILE A 74 1.59 0.30 13.13
N ALA A 75 2.43 -0.69 12.85
CA ALA A 75 1.98 -1.96 12.31
C ALA A 75 1.01 -2.65 13.27
N ASN A 76 1.31 -2.74 14.57
CA ASN A 76 0.44 -3.34 15.59
C ASN A 76 -0.87 -2.57 15.79
N TYR A 77 -0.88 -1.27 15.51
CA TYR A 77 -2.07 -0.43 15.60
C TYR A 77 -3.03 -0.63 14.43
N GLY A 78 -2.61 -1.33 13.36
CA GLY A 78 -3.49 -1.74 12.26
C GLY A 78 -3.12 -1.21 10.88
N VAL A 79 -1.91 -0.68 10.69
CA VAL A 79 -1.39 -0.30 9.37
C VAL A 79 -0.59 -1.46 8.79
N GLY A 80 -0.98 -1.93 7.60
CA GLY A 80 -0.20 -2.90 6.82
C GLY A 80 0.59 -2.19 5.73
N TYR A 81 1.77 -2.71 5.37
CA TYR A 81 2.59 -2.17 4.29
C TYR A 81 3.13 -3.25 3.38
N VAL A 82 2.97 -3.05 2.09
CA VAL A 82 3.49 -3.88 1.01
C VAL A 82 4.45 -3.02 0.19
N PRO A 83 5.77 -3.18 0.36
CA PRO A 83 6.77 -2.43 -0.37
C PRO A 83 6.88 -2.90 -1.82
N GLU A 84 7.37 -2.03 -2.72
CA GLU A 84 7.68 -2.30 -4.12
C GLU A 84 8.64 -3.50 -4.30
N GLU A 85 9.67 -3.59 -3.45
CA GLU A 85 10.77 -4.57 -3.57
C GLU A 85 10.38 -6.02 -3.16
N ARG A 86 9.09 -6.32 -2.98
CA ARG A 86 8.55 -7.65 -2.63
C ARG A 86 9.04 -8.28 -1.33
N ARG A 87 10.01 -7.79 -0.64
CA ARG A 87 10.68 -8.14 0.64
C ARG A 87 10.19 -9.43 1.33
N ILE A 88 10.16 -10.55 0.60
CA ILE A 88 9.89 -11.87 1.18
C ILE A 88 11.12 -12.37 1.97
N PHE A 89 10.92 -13.39 2.80
CA PHE A 89 12.01 -14.14 3.42
C PHE A 89 12.37 -15.33 2.53
N PRO A 90 13.44 -15.26 1.71
CA PRO A 90 13.68 -16.23 0.62
C PRO A 90 14.03 -17.62 1.14
N ARG A 91 14.60 -17.73 2.34
CA ARG A 91 14.97 -19.01 2.97
C ARG A 91 13.81 -19.72 3.67
N LEU A 92 12.74 -18.98 3.97
CA LEU A 92 11.53 -19.51 4.59
C LEU A 92 10.56 -20.03 3.52
N THR A 93 9.76 -21.01 3.90
CA THR A 93 8.64 -21.50 3.09
C THR A 93 7.55 -20.44 2.94
N VAL A 94 6.61 -20.64 2.01
CA VAL A 94 5.41 -19.82 1.87
C VAL A 94 4.68 -19.74 3.21
N ARG A 95 4.41 -20.90 3.84
CA ARG A 95 3.71 -20.96 5.13
C ARG A 95 4.44 -20.19 6.23
N GLU A 96 5.75 -20.37 6.36
CA GLU A 96 6.55 -19.65 7.36
C GLU A 96 6.56 -18.13 7.12
N ASN A 97 6.63 -17.70 5.84
CA ASN A 97 6.48 -16.28 5.49
C ASN A 97 5.12 -15.73 5.95
N LEU A 98 4.03 -16.47 5.79
CA LEU A 98 2.71 -16.07 6.25
C LEU A 98 2.62 -15.99 7.77
N LEU A 99 3.17 -16.98 8.48
CA LEU A 99 3.14 -17.05 9.94
C LEU A 99 3.83 -15.85 10.61
N ILE A 100 4.94 -15.34 10.01
CA ILE A 100 5.62 -14.12 10.51
C ILE A 100 4.70 -12.88 10.45
N GLY A 101 3.73 -12.85 9.55
CA GLY A 101 2.75 -11.76 9.45
C GLY A 101 1.76 -11.70 10.62
N ILE A 102 1.61 -12.78 11.38
CA ILE A 102 0.65 -12.86 12.51
C ILE A 102 1.14 -11.99 13.67
N LYS A 103 0.27 -11.15 14.20
CA LYS A 103 0.56 -10.27 15.33
C LYS A 103 0.07 -10.88 16.66
N PRO A 104 0.87 -10.89 17.73
CA PRO A 104 0.56 -11.63 18.97
C PRO A 104 -0.67 -11.14 19.74
N ARG A 105 -1.09 -9.88 19.55
CA ARG A 105 -2.13 -9.22 20.35
C ARG A 105 -3.46 -9.04 19.63
N GLN A 106 -3.65 -9.62 18.46
CA GLN A 106 -4.91 -9.46 17.74
C GLN A 106 -6.00 -10.35 18.32
N LYS A 107 -7.14 -9.73 18.66
CA LYS A 107 -8.39 -10.48 18.89
C LYS A 107 -8.78 -11.13 17.56
N LYS A 108 -8.85 -12.45 17.53
CA LYS A 108 -9.38 -13.18 16.40
C LYS A 108 -10.92 -13.04 16.42
N ASP A 109 -11.47 -12.41 15.42
CA ASP A 109 -12.88 -12.41 15.12
C ASP A 109 -13.16 -13.27 13.86
N LYS A 110 -14.44 -13.41 13.49
CA LYS A 110 -14.82 -14.20 12.32
C LYS A 110 -14.32 -13.61 10.99
N GLU A 111 -13.95 -12.35 10.97
CA GLU A 111 -13.49 -11.63 9.78
C GLU A 111 -11.96 -11.63 9.65
N SER A 112 -11.25 -12.08 10.68
CA SER A 112 -9.79 -12.09 10.71
C SER A 112 -9.19 -12.91 9.57
N TRP A 113 -8.06 -12.43 9.03
CA TRP A 113 -7.25 -13.17 8.09
C TRP A 113 -6.58 -14.34 8.79
N THR A 114 -6.83 -15.55 8.30
CA THR A 114 -6.19 -16.81 8.70
C THR A 114 -5.41 -17.38 7.52
N ILE A 115 -4.56 -18.37 7.76
CA ILE A 115 -3.85 -19.05 6.67
C ILE A 115 -4.84 -19.67 5.67
N GLU A 116 -5.93 -20.27 6.17
CA GLU A 116 -6.97 -20.89 5.35
C GLU A 116 -7.62 -19.83 4.45
N LYS A 117 -8.07 -18.70 5.04
CA LYS A 117 -8.65 -17.59 4.30
C LYS A 117 -7.67 -17.00 3.28
N VAL A 118 -6.39 -16.83 3.65
CA VAL A 118 -5.34 -16.41 2.70
C VAL A 118 -5.25 -17.38 1.52
N TYR A 119 -5.28 -18.69 1.77
CA TYR A 119 -5.18 -19.68 0.68
C TYR A 119 -6.41 -19.72 -0.24
N ASP A 120 -7.58 -19.31 0.24
CA ASP A 120 -8.77 -19.17 -0.60
C ASP A 120 -8.62 -18.00 -1.60
N TYR A 121 -8.04 -16.88 -1.16
CA TYR A 121 -7.77 -15.73 -2.02
C TYR A 121 -6.49 -15.84 -2.85
N PHE A 122 -5.52 -16.64 -2.40
CA PHE A 122 -4.23 -16.86 -3.04
C PHE A 122 -3.98 -18.36 -3.30
N PRO A 123 -4.78 -19.03 -4.13
CA PRO A 123 -4.68 -20.49 -4.31
C PRO A 123 -3.32 -20.95 -4.85
N GLY A 124 -2.62 -20.09 -5.62
CA GLY A 124 -1.25 -20.36 -6.07
C GLY A 124 -0.25 -20.51 -4.92
N LEU A 125 -0.45 -19.81 -3.80
CA LEU A 125 0.38 -19.94 -2.62
C LEU A 125 0.08 -21.22 -1.84
N LYS A 126 -1.18 -21.66 -1.79
CA LYS A 126 -1.58 -22.93 -1.17
C LYS A 126 -0.86 -24.11 -1.79
N ASN A 127 -0.81 -24.16 -3.13
CA ASN A 127 -0.15 -25.22 -3.88
C ASN A 127 1.37 -25.27 -3.66
N ARG A 128 1.94 -24.20 -3.10
CA ARG A 128 3.38 -24.01 -2.83
C ARG A 128 3.69 -23.84 -1.34
N ASP A 129 2.78 -24.23 -0.46
CA ASP A 129 2.84 -24.02 0.99
C ASP A 129 4.22 -24.34 1.61
N ARG A 130 4.83 -25.45 1.18
CA ARG A 130 6.13 -25.93 1.66
C ARG A 130 7.32 -25.47 0.82
N GLN A 131 7.09 -24.76 -0.28
CA GLN A 131 8.15 -24.26 -1.15
C GLN A 131 8.80 -23.02 -0.53
N LYS A 132 10.14 -22.93 -0.60
CA LYS A 132 10.87 -21.73 -0.13
C LYS A 132 10.58 -20.53 -1.04
N GLY A 133 10.50 -19.34 -0.44
CA GLY A 133 10.22 -18.09 -1.15
C GLY A 133 11.17 -17.79 -2.30
N ALA A 134 12.45 -18.21 -2.18
CA ALA A 134 13.44 -18.04 -3.24
C ALA A 134 13.07 -18.70 -4.58
N TYR A 135 12.23 -19.73 -4.55
CA TYR A 135 11.83 -20.48 -5.76
C TYR A 135 10.49 -20.03 -6.36
N LEU A 136 9.89 -18.97 -5.80
CA LEU A 136 8.68 -18.36 -6.34
C LEU A 136 9.00 -17.43 -7.51
N SER A 137 8.13 -17.39 -8.51
CA SER A 137 8.15 -16.36 -9.54
C SER A 137 7.91 -14.97 -8.94
N GLY A 138 8.29 -13.90 -9.65
CA GLY A 138 8.09 -12.53 -9.18
C GLY A 138 6.63 -12.21 -8.84
N GLY A 139 5.67 -12.72 -9.61
CA GLY A 139 4.24 -12.57 -9.31
C GLY A 139 3.81 -13.32 -8.04
N GLU A 140 4.31 -14.54 -7.83
CA GLU A 140 4.04 -15.31 -6.61
C GLU A 140 4.68 -14.66 -5.37
N GLN A 141 5.87 -14.06 -5.52
CA GLN A 141 6.51 -13.29 -4.45
C GLN A 141 5.69 -12.06 -4.09
N GLN A 142 5.13 -11.37 -5.07
CA GLN A 142 4.23 -10.23 -4.84
C GLN A 142 2.97 -10.67 -4.09
N MET A 143 2.33 -11.77 -4.54
CA MET A 143 1.17 -12.33 -3.82
C MET A 143 1.52 -12.73 -2.39
N LEU A 144 2.70 -13.33 -2.16
CA LEU A 144 3.16 -13.70 -0.81
C LEU A 144 3.39 -12.48 0.08
N THR A 145 3.93 -11.39 -0.47
CA THR A 145 4.14 -10.13 0.28
C THR A 145 2.81 -9.53 0.71
N MET A 146 1.83 -9.47 -0.19
CA MET A 146 0.48 -8.99 0.12
C MET A 146 -0.21 -9.90 1.14
N ALA A 147 -0.18 -11.20 0.92
CA ALA A 147 -0.77 -12.19 1.81
C ALA A 147 -0.19 -12.13 3.23
N ARG A 148 1.14 -11.97 3.35
CA ARG A 148 1.80 -11.80 4.64
C ARG A 148 1.36 -10.51 5.37
N ALA A 149 1.20 -9.40 4.64
CA ALA A 149 0.71 -8.16 5.24
C ALA A 149 -0.72 -8.31 5.77
N LEU A 150 -1.57 -9.08 5.08
CA LEU A 150 -2.94 -9.38 5.49
C LEU A 150 -2.99 -10.24 6.75
N MET A 151 -2.05 -11.17 6.96
CA MET A 151 -1.97 -11.96 8.21
C MET A 151 -1.86 -11.11 9.45
N GLY A 152 -1.43 -9.84 9.31
CA GLY A 152 -1.45 -8.83 10.35
C GLY A 152 -2.82 -8.20 10.61
N ASN A 153 -3.89 -8.61 9.94
CA ASN A 153 -5.25 -8.05 10.03
C ASN A 153 -5.27 -6.52 10.00
N PRO A 154 -4.74 -5.88 8.94
CA PRO A 154 -4.67 -4.43 8.87
C PRO A 154 -6.06 -3.82 8.65
N ARG A 155 -6.29 -2.65 9.25
CA ARG A 155 -7.47 -1.80 8.95
C ARG A 155 -7.25 -0.97 7.68
N ILE A 156 -5.99 -0.64 7.39
CA ILE A 156 -5.54 -0.02 6.14
C ILE A 156 -4.34 -0.77 5.60
N LEU A 157 -4.30 -0.97 4.29
CA LEU A 157 -3.17 -1.55 3.59
C LEU A 157 -2.53 -0.50 2.68
N LEU A 158 -1.26 -0.19 2.92
CA LEU A 158 -0.45 0.69 2.09
C LEU A 158 0.26 -0.17 1.04
N LEU A 159 0.00 0.09 -0.24
CA LEU A 159 0.55 -0.65 -1.37
C LEU A 159 1.46 0.25 -2.21
N ASP A 160 2.73 -0.11 -2.30
CA ASP A 160 3.76 0.63 -3.01
C ASP A 160 4.04 -0.02 -4.37
N GLU A 161 3.49 0.53 -5.44
CA GLU A 161 3.61 0.07 -6.84
C GLU A 161 3.45 -1.45 -7.01
N PRO A 162 2.34 -2.05 -6.54
CA PRO A 162 2.19 -3.49 -6.43
C PRO A 162 2.15 -4.22 -7.78
N THR A 163 2.02 -3.49 -8.89
CA THR A 163 1.94 -4.05 -10.24
C THR A 163 3.23 -3.88 -11.06
N GLU A 164 4.24 -3.17 -10.51
CA GLU A 164 5.47 -2.88 -11.24
C GLU A 164 6.28 -4.14 -11.57
N GLY A 165 6.80 -4.18 -12.80
CA GLY A 165 7.61 -5.30 -13.30
C GLY A 165 6.85 -6.63 -13.41
N LEU A 166 5.52 -6.62 -13.41
CA LEU A 166 4.68 -7.80 -13.56
C LEU A 166 4.09 -7.90 -14.96
N GLY A 167 3.99 -9.13 -15.47
CA GLY A 167 3.33 -9.39 -16.75
C GLY A 167 1.81 -9.12 -16.68
N PRO A 168 1.15 -8.81 -17.81
CA PRO A 168 -0.26 -8.36 -17.83
C PRO A 168 -1.23 -9.29 -17.12
N LYS A 169 -1.06 -10.61 -17.23
CA LYS A 169 -1.91 -11.60 -16.56
C LYS A 169 -1.81 -11.52 -15.03
N ILE A 170 -0.59 -11.28 -14.53
CA ILE A 170 -0.37 -11.15 -13.07
C ILE A 170 -0.92 -9.81 -12.57
N VAL A 171 -0.78 -8.72 -13.36
CA VAL A 171 -1.38 -7.41 -13.04
C VAL A 171 -2.89 -7.55 -12.84
N GLU A 172 -3.61 -8.26 -13.72
CA GLU A 172 -5.05 -8.48 -13.55
C GLU A 172 -5.36 -9.28 -12.28
N THR A 173 -4.50 -10.26 -11.93
CA THR A 173 -4.66 -11.01 -10.67
C THR A 173 -4.45 -10.11 -9.45
N VAL A 174 -3.40 -9.27 -9.44
CA VAL A 174 -3.13 -8.31 -8.35
C VAL A 174 -4.32 -7.36 -8.18
N LYS A 175 -4.85 -6.80 -9.27
CA LYS A 175 -6.02 -5.91 -9.25
C LYS A 175 -7.23 -6.58 -8.61
N LYS A 176 -7.54 -7.82 -9.03
CA LYS A 176 -8.65 -8.59 -8.45
C LYS A 176 -8.44 -8.76 -6.94
N VAL A 177 -7.26 -9.17 -6.51
CA VAL A 177 -6.94 -9.36 -5.10
C VAL A 177 -7.10 -8.05 -4.31
N ILE A 178 -6.65 -6.91 -4.85
CA ILE A 178 -6.82 -5.59 -4.20
C ILE A 178 -8.31 -5.28 -4.00
N LEU A 179 -9.13 -5.49 -5.03
CA LEU A 179 -10.58 -5.28 -4.94
C LEU A 179 -11.25 -6.25 -3.94
N ASP A 180 -10.84 -7.52 -3.93
CA ASP A 180 -11.35 -8.51 -2.99
C ASP A 180 -11.01 -8.13 -1.52
N ILE A 181 -9.78 -7.67 -1.26
CA ILE A 181 -9.35 -7.17 0.06
C ILE A 181 -10.19 -5.96 0.49
N HIS A 182 -10.43 -5.02 -0.43
CA HIS A 182 -11.26 -3.86 -0.17
C HIS A 182 -12.71 -4.25 0.14
N ASN A 183 -13.31 -5.17 -0.62
CA ASN A 183 -14.66 -5.66 -0.41
C ASN A 183 -14.84 -6.35 0.96
N LEU A 184 -13.76 -6.81 1.58
CA LEU A 184 -13.73 -7.32 2.95
C LEU A 184 -13.57 -6.21 4.01
N GLY A 185 -13.66 -4.92 3.61
CA GLY A 185 -13.68 -3.77 4.53
C GLY A 185 -12.30 -3.18 4.85
N THR A 186 -11.20 -3.69 4.26
CA THR A 186 -9.87 -3.08 4.44
C THR A 186 -9.74 -1.84 3.56
N ALA A 187 -9.41 -0.69 4.16
CA ALA A 187 -9.07 0.51 3.40
C ALA A 187 -7.71 0.35 2.70
N ILE A 188 -7.52 1.02 1.57
CA ILE A 188 -6.29 0.90 0.78
C ILE A 188 -5.79 2.29 0.38
N LEU A 189 -4.51 2.57 0.67
CA LEU A 189 -3.75 3.65 0.05
C LEU A 189 -2.78 3.02 -0.95
N LEU A 190 -3.12 3.18 -2.22
CA LEU A 190 -2.36 2.64 -3.35
C LEU A 190 -1.43 3.71 -3.90
N VAL A 191 -0.15 3.41 -4.03
CA VAL A 191 0.80 4.19 -4.81
C VAL A 191 0.98 3.52 -6.16
N GLU A 192 0.81 4.28 -7.24
CA GLU A 192 0.94 3.77 -8.62
C GLU A 192 1.52 4.85 -9.55
N GLN A 193 2.21 4.38 -10.58
CA GLN A 193 2.60 5.20 -11.74
C GLN A 193 1.67 4.90 -12.93
N ASN A 194 1.21 3.68 -13.05
CA ASN A 194 0.35 3.26 -14.17
C ASN A 194 -1.10 3.73 -13.97
N MET A 195 -1.42 4.88 -14.59
CA MET A 195 -2.75 5.47 -14.53
C MET A 195 -3.86 4.49 -14.98
N LYS A 196 -3.62 3.66 -16.02
CA LYS A 196 -4.63 2.70 -16.53
C LYS A 196 -4.98 1.63 -15.49
N VAL A 197 -4.00 1.21 -14.71
CA VAL A 197 -4.20 0.28 -13.59
C VAL A 197 -4.93 0.98 -12.45
N ALA A 198 -4.42 2.14 -12.04
CA ALA A 198 -4.97 2.91 -10.93
C ALA A 198 -6.47 3.26 -11.12
N LEU A 199 -6.86 3.72 -12.31
CA LEU A 199 -8.24 4.08 -12.66
C LEU A 199 -9.25 2.91 -12.60
N LYS A 200 -8.77 1.68 -12.68
CA LYS A 200 -9.63 0.47 -12.55
C LYS A 200 -9.81 0.00 -11.11
N ILE A 201 -9.05 0.55 -10.17
CA ILE A 201 -9.00 0.10 -8.78
C ILE A 201 -9.52 1.17 -7.82
N ALA A 202 -9.02 2.41 -7.95
CA ALA A 202 -9.28 3.46 -6.98
C ALA A 202 -10.47 4.34 -7.36
N GLY A 203 -11.21 4.78 -6.33
CA GLY A 203 -12.32 5.74 -6.49
C GLY A 203 -11.88 7.20 -6.40
N ARG A 204 -10.85 7.50 -5.60
CA ARG A 204 -10.32 8.85 -5.37
C ARG A 204 -8.81 8.89 -5.55
N PHE A 205 -8.32 10.02 -6.03
CA PHE A 205 -6.95 10.19 -6.47
C PHE A 205 -6.34 11.47 -5.90
N TYR A 206 -5.08 11.36 -5.55
CA TYR A 206 -4.17 12.49 -5.37
C TYR A 206 -3.05 12.36 -6.42
N VAL A 207 -2.80 13.41 -7.19
CA VAL A 207 -1.68 13.44 -8.15
C VAL A 207 -0.52 14.18 -7.51
N MET A 208 0.63 13.52 -7.45
CA MET A 208 1.87 14.10 -6.90
C MET A 208 2.82 14.56 -7.99
N SER A 209 3.48 15.69 -7.74
CA SER A 209 4.62 16.17 -8.50
C SER A 209 5.58 16.90 -7.59
N LYS A 210 6.88 16.63 -7.71
CA LYS A 210 7.97 17.31 -6.99
C LYS A 210 7.69 17.48 -5.48
N GLY A 211 7.21 16.43 -4.84
CA GLY A 211 6.97 16.44 -3.39
C GLY A 211 5.68 17.11 -2.93
N THR A 212 4.80 17.55 -3.83
CA THR A 212 3.53 18.20 -3.50
C THR A 212 2.35 17.48 -4.14
N VAL A 213 1.14 17.64 -3.59
CA VAL A 213 -0.12 17.26 -4.24
C VAL A 213 -0.54 18.39 -5.17
N VAL A 214 -0.64 18.10 -6.48
CA VAL A 214 -0.98 19.08 -7.52
C VAL A 214 -2.42 18.97 -8.00
N PHE A 215 -3.10 17.87 -7.70
CA PHE A 215 -4.49 17.64 -8.05
C PHE A 215 -5.12 16.59 -7.12
N GLN A 216 -6.41 16.77 -6.83
CA GLN A 216 -7.25 15.79 -6.13
C GLN A 216 -8.57 15.65 -6.87
N GLY A 217 -9.06 14.41 -7.03
CA GLY A 217 -10.34 14.18 -7.68
C GLY A 217 -10.73 12.71 -7.76
N THR A 218 -11.88 12.45 -8.35
CA THR A 218 -12.38 11.12 -8.69
C THR A 218 -11.70 10.57 -9.93
N ALA A 219 -11.90 9.28 -10.22
CA ALA A 219 -11.38 8.64 -11.44
C ALA A 219 -11.80 9.40 -12.71
N ARG A 220 -13.07 9.84 -12.79
CA ARG A 220 -13.58 10.63 -13.92
C ARG A 220 -12.87 11.98 -14.03
N GLN A 221 -12.72 12.70 -12.92
CA GLN A 221 -12.05 14.00 -12.91
C GLN A 221 -10.57 13.90 -13.36
N VAL A 222 -9.85 12.83 -12.95
CA VAL A 222 -8.48 12.58 -13.43
C VAL A 222 -8.48 12.30 -14.94
N GLN A 223 -9.44 11.51 -15.44
CA GLN A 223 -9.56 11.21 -16.87
C GLN A 223 -9.84 12.46 -17.71
N ASP A 224 -10.69 13.35 -17.21
CA ASP A 224 -11.11 14.58 -17.90
C ASP A 224 -10.06 15.70 -17.79
N ALA A 225 -9.14 15.64 -16.82
CA ALA A 225 -8.11 16.65 -16.56
C ALA A 225 -6.91 16.49 -17.54
N HIS A 226 -7.09 16.85 -18.83
CA HIS A 226 -6.07 16.69 -19.88
C HIS A 226 -4.73 17.36 -19.55
N GLU A 227 -4.75 18.60 -19.06
CA GLU A 227 -3.54 19.34 -18.68
C GLU A 227 -2.76 18.65 -17.54
N ILE A 228 -3.47 18.14 -16.51
CA ILE A 228 -2.86 17.42 -15.39
C ILE A 228 -2.22 16.12 -15.90
N ARG A 229 -2.92 15.36 -16.75
CA ARG A 229 -2.37 14.11 -17.30
C ARG A 229 -1.13 14.37 -18.16
N GLN A 230 -1.21 15.27 -19.11
CA GLN A 230 -0.12 15.61 -20.02
C GLN A 230 1.10 16.14 -19.26
N LYS A 231 0.90 16.99 -18.25
CA LYS A 231 2.00 17.62 -17.51
C LYS A 231 2.64 16.70 -16.49
N TYR A 232 1.86 15.85 -15.80
CA TYR A 232 2.31 15.13 -14.60
C TYR A 232 2.27 13.61 -14.68
N LEU A 233 1.52 13.02 -15.62
CA LEU A 233 1.28 11.58 -15.69
C LEU A 233 1.74 10.93 -16.99
N GLU A 234 1.56 11.61 -18.12
CA GLU A 234 1.95 11.11 -19.45
C GLU A 234 3.42 11.41 -19.73
N VAL A 235 4.12 10.44 -20.38
CA VAL A 235 5.52 10.58 -20.83
C VAL A 235 5.53 10.81 -22.32
#